data_aaa49962f2220b4eff9d287b9fd5843d
#
_entry.id   aaa49962f2220b4eff9d287b9fd5843d
#
_cell.length_a   1.000
_cell.length_b   1.000
_cell.length_c   1.000
_cell.angle_alpha   90.00
_cell.angle_beta   90.00
_cell.angle_gamma   90.00
#
_symmetry.space_group_name_H-M   'P 1'
#
loop_
_entity.id
_entity.type
_entity.pdbx_description
1 polymer ?
#
loop_
_entity_poly.entity_id
_entity_poly.type
_entity_poly.pdbx_seq_one_letter_code
_entity_poly.pdbx_strand_id
1 'polypeptide(L)'
;MNFHIVTLFPEAFDSYLNESIIGRAIKEKRINVSFVNPRKFVTGKYKKVWPDGNVSRVVDDRPYGGGPGMIIRAEPVLKAVESITKKIKNLKAKIKIVNFVPAGKKFTTEYAKTSAKKYTDIIMLCGRYEGIDSRVAKILKAEEVSIGDYVLTGGELPAMILIDCISRQIPGVLGKFDSLEEERISSSEFYTRPEILEWPQGASAKASGAQRKYKVPPVLLSGDHKKIDEWKQKNK
;
A
#
# COMPACT_ATOMS: atom_id res chain seq x y z
N MET A 1 -11.53 0.12 -10.18
CA MET A 1 -10.84 -0.85 -9.30
C MET A 1 -11.39 -0.73 -7.90
N ASN A 2 -11.71 -1.86 -7.29
CA ASN A 2 -12.20 -1.88 -5.90
C ASN A 2 -11.18 -2.57 -4.99
N PHE A 3 -10.87 -1.94 -3.87
CA PHE A 3 -10.02 -2.49 -2.81
C PHE A 3 -10.89 -2.76 -1.59
N HIS A 4 -10.86 -3.99 -1.09
CA HIS A 4 -11.59 -4.42 0.08
C HIS A 4 -10.59 -4.85 1.15
N ILE A 5 -10.60 -4.18 2.29
CA ILE A 5 -9.59 -4.37 3.32
C ILE A 5 -10.21 -5.02 4.53
N VAL A 6 -9.74 -6.21 4.85
CA VAL A 6 -10.09 -6.93 6.08
C VAL A 6 -9.05 -6.57 7.12
N THR A 7 -9.42 -5.71 8.07
CA THR A 7 -8.51 -5.16 9.09
C THR A 7 -9.22 -4.97 10.43
N LEU A 8 -8.45 -5.01 11.52
CA LEU A 8 -8.91 -4.65 12.86
C LEU A 8 -8.89 -3.14 13.12
N PHE A 9 -8.19 -2.37 12.25
CA PHE A 9 -7.90 -0.95 12.44
C PHE A 9 -8.16 -0.15 11.14
N PRO A 10 -9.41 0.00 10.72
CA PRO A 10 -9.74 0.75 9.50
C PRO A 10 -9.29 2.21 9.58
N GLU A 11 -9.30 2.82 10.76
CA GLU A 11 -8.92 4.22 10.99
C GLU A 11 -7.43 4.49 10.69
N ALA A 12 -6.59 3.44 10.67
CA ALA A 12 -5.17 3.57 10.30
C ALA A 12 -4.96 4.06 8.86
N PHE A 13 -5.96 3.97 8.02
CA PHE A 13 -5.91 4.36 6.60
C PHE A 13 -6.33 5.80 6.34
N ASP A 14 -7.01 6.46 7.28
CA ASP A 14 -7.69 7.73 7.05
C ASP A 14 -6.74 8.84 6.60
N SER A 15 -5.58 8.96 7.23
CA SER A 15 -4.62 10.00 6.93
C SER A 15 -4.05 9.91 5.51
N TYR A 16 -3.85 8.69 5.01
CA TYR A 16 -3.22 8.47 3.71
C TYR A 16 -4.24 8.46 2.56
N LEU A 17 -5.36 7.78 2.73
CA LEU A 17 -6.33 7.58 1.65
C LEU A 17 -7.19 8.82 1.36
N ASN A 18 -7.23 9.78 2.28
CA ASN A 18 -8.00 11.01 2.08
C ASN A 18 -7.20 12.13 1.40
N GLU A 19 -5.89 11.94 1.21
CA GLU A 19 -5.00 13.01 0.75
C GLU A 19 -4.47 12.80 -0.67
N SER A 20 -4.06 13.90 -1.28
CA SER A 20 -3.29 13.96 -2.52
C SER A 20 -3.91 13.16 -3.69
N ILE A 21 -3.10 12.38 -4.40
CA ILE A 21 -3.48 11.62 -5.60
C ILE A 21 -4.50 10.53 -5.27
N ILE A 22 -4.29 9.78 -4.20
CA ILE A 22 -5.16 8.67 -3.82
C ILE A 22 -6.53 9.21 -3.36
N GLY A 23 -6.55 10.24 -2.51
CA GLY A 23 -7.79 10.88 -2.07
C GLY A 23 -8.62 11.45 -3.24
N ARG A 24 -7.95 12.07 -4.24
CA ARG A 24 -8.60 12.52 -5.46
C ARG A 24 -9.17 11.35 -6.27
N ALA A 25 -8.40 10.27 -6.46
CA ALA A 25 -8.84 9.10 -7.21
C ALA A 25 -10.08 8.42 -6.57
N ILE A 26 -10.18 8.42 -5.25
CA ILE A 26 -11.36 7.95 -4.51
C ILE A 26 -12.56 8.89 -4.74
N LYS A 27 -12.37 10.21 -4.60
CA LYS A 27 -13.43 11.22 -4.85
C LYS A 27 -13.96 11.15 -6.27
N GLU A 28 -13.09 10.95 -7.25
CA GLU A 28 -13.45 10.80 -8.66
C GLU A 28 -13.97 9.39 -9.02
N LYS A 29 -14.09 8.49 -8.05
CA LYS A 29 -14.55 7.10 -8.24
C LYS A 29 -13.71 6.30 -9.24
N ARG A 30 -12.43 6.65 -9.43
CA ARG A 30 -11.46 5.86 -10.20
C ARG A 30 -11.11 4.58 -9.47
N ILE A 31 -11.01 4.69 -8.16
CA ILE A 31 -10.85 3.58 -7.23
C ILE A 31 -11.89 3.68 -6.12
N ASN A 32 -12.25 2.54 -5.54
CA ASN A 32 -13.06 2.47 -4.34
C ASN A 32 -12.32 1.68 -3.27
N VAL A 33 -12.38 2.16 -2.03
CA VAL A 33 -11.79 1.48 -0.88
C VAL A 33 -12.88 1.21 0.13
N SER A 34 -12.95 -0.01 0.63
CA SER A 34 -13.92 -0.42 1.65
C SER A 34 -13.27 -1.27 2.73
N PHE A 35 -13.77 -1.15 3.94
CA PHE A 35 -13.22 -1.81 5.12
C PHE A 35 -14.22 -2.77 5.74
N VAL A 36 -13.72 -3.93 6.15
CA VAL A 36 -14.49 -4.91 6.92
C VAL A 36 -13.67 -5.32 8.13
N ASN A 37 -14.20 -5.03 9.31
CA ASN A 37 -13.59 -5.45 10.57
C ASN A 37 -14.05 -6.86 10.95
N PRO A 38 -13.15 -7.85 11.05
CA PRO A 38 -13.48 -9.22 11.42
C PRO A 38 -14.17 -9.36 12.79
N ARG A 39 -13.97 -8.41 13.72
CA ARG A 39 -14.66 -8.39 15.01
C ARG A 39 -16.17 -8.42 14.87
N LYS A 40 -16.73 -7.89 13.78
CA LYS A 40 -18.18 -7.90 13.53
C LYS A 40 -18.76 -9.31 13.39
N PHE A 41 -17.92 -10.29 13.07
CA PHE A 41 -18.33 -11.68 12.83
C PHE A 41 -18.00 -12.63 13.98
N VAL A 42 -17.53 -12.10 15.09
CA VAL A 42 -17.25 -12.90 16.30
C VAL A 42 -18.55 -13.31 16.97
N THR A 43 -18.70 -14.63 17.24
CA THR A 43 -19.87 -15.25 17.85
C THR A 43 -19.47 -16.21 18.96
N GLY A 44 -20.46 -16.77 19.66
CA GLY A 44 -20.28 -17.81 20.69
C GLY A 44 -19.45 -17.32 21.90
N LYS A 45 -18.62 -18.21 22.45
CA LYS A 45 -17.79 -17.94 23.63
C LYS A 45 -16.82 -16.75 23.52
N TYR A 46 -16.52 -16.33 22.31
CA TYR A 46 -15.62 -15.21 22.02
C TYR A 46 -16.32 -13.84 21.96
N LYS A 47 -17.66 -13.85 22.05
CA LYS A 47 -18.47 -12.63 22.19
C LYS A 47 -19.00 -12.58 23.62
N LYS A 48 -18.51 -11.65 24.41
CA LYS A 48 -18.99 -11.40 25.78
C LYS A 48 -19.79 -10.10 25.80
N VAL A 49 -20.97 -10.15 26.39
CA VAL A 49 -21.81 -8.98 26.67
C VAL A 49 -21.74 -8.76 28.17
N TRP A 50 -21.33 -7.60 28.60
CA TRP A 50 -21.22 -7.21 29.98
C TRP A 50 -22.54 -6.60 30.48
N PRO A 51 -22.81 -6.60 31.80
CA PRO A 51 -24.04 -6.01 32.35
C PRO A 51 -24.23 -4.53 32.03
N ASP A 52 -23.15 -3.79 31.81
CA ASP A 52 -23.13 -2.38 31.38
C ASP A 52 -23.45 -2.17 29.90
N GLY A 53 -23.77 -3.23 29.15
CA GLY A 53 -24.07 -3.20 27.73
C GLY A 53 -22.82 -3.26 26.83
N ASN A 54 -21.60 -3.19 27.37
CA ASN A 54 -20.38 -3.31 26.61
C ASN A 54 -20.24 -4.69 25.97
N VAL A 55 -19.75 -4.75 24.73
CA VAL A 55 -19.57 -5.98 23.99
C VAL A 55 -18.11 -6.20 23.62
N SER A 56 -17.47 -7.17 24.24
CA SER A 56 -16.14 -7.64 23.87
C SER A 56 -16.24 -8.69 22.76
N ARG A 57 -15.39 -8.55 21.72
CA ARG A 57 -15.29 -9.48 20.58
C ARG A 57 -13.84 -9.87 20.37
N VAL A 58 -13.47 -11.04 20.88
CA VAL A 58 -12.09 -11.58 20.81
C VAL A 58 -11.92 -12.27 19.47
N VAL A 59 -11.02 -11.75 18.63
CA VAL A 59 -10.76 -12.25 17.26
C VAL A 59 -9.58 -13.19 17.18
N ASP A 60 -8.80 -13.28 18.23
CA ASP A 60 -7.52 -13.99 18.31
C ASP A 60 -7.59 -15.11 19.38
N ASP A 61 -6.63 -16.02 19.30
CA ASP A 61 -6.46 -17.09 20.30
C ASP A 61 -4.97 -17.52 20.31
N ARG A 62 -4.59 -18.33 21.30
CA ARG A 62 -3.24 -18.85 21.44
C ARG A 62 -2.89 -19.81 20.29
N PRO A 63 -1.62 -19.82 19.80
CA PRO A 63 -1.20 -20.76 18.79
C PRO A 63 -1.21 -22.20 19.30
N TYR A 64 -1.60 -23.14 18.45
CA TYR A 64 -1.31 -24.55 18.70
C TYR A 64 0.22 -24.78 18.65
N GLY A 65 0.72 -25.67 19.49
CA GLY A 65 2.16 -25.90 19.62
C GLY A 65 2.84 -24.99 20.63
N GLY A 66 2.11 -24.04 21.22
CA GLY A 66 2.68 -23.12 22.22
C GLY A 66 3.44 -21.94 21.59
N GLY A 67 4.13 -21.19 22.44
CA GLY A 67 4.88 -20.00 22.06
C GLY A 67 4.21 -18.70 22.49
N PRO A 68 4.92 -17.58 22.38
CA PRO A 68 4.39 -16.25 22.69
C PRO A 68 3.43 -15.77 21.59
N GLY A 69 2.64 -14.74 21.91
CA GLY A 69 1.77 -14.08 20.95
C GLY A 69 0.41 -14.72 20.78
N MET A 70 -0.34 -14.20 19.83
CA MET A 70 -1.71 -14.58 19.48
C MET A 70 -1.82 -14.74 17.97
N ILE A 71 -2.81 -15.47 17.50
CA ILE A 71 -3.11 -15.63 16.07
C ILE A 71 -4.56 -15.20 15.83
N ILE A 72 -4.80 -14.44 14.77
CA ILE A 72 -6.15 -14.08 14.36
C ILE A 72 -6.87 -15.35 13.89
N ARG A 73 -8.03 -15.64 14.48
CA ARG A 73 -8.82 -16.83 14.22
C ARG A 73 -9.36 -16.87 12.80
N ALA A 74 -9.44 -18.06 12.22
CA ALA A 74 -9.90 -18.26 10.85
C ALA A 74 -11.35 -17.80 10.63
N GLU A 75 -12.27 -18.22 11.50
CA GLU A 75 -13.71 -18.02 11.29
C GLU A 75 -14.13 -16.56 11.10
N PRO A 76 -13.71 -15.59 11.93
CA PRO A 76 -14.06 -14.18 11.73
C PRO A 76 -13.55 -13.62 10.39
N VAL A 77 -12.34 -14.01 9.97
CA VAL A 77 -11.74 -13.56 8.72
C VAL A 77 -12.46 -14.16 7.51
N LEU A 78 -12.75 -15.45 7.53
CA LEU A 78 -13.50 -16.11 6.46
C LEU A 78 -14.89 -15.50 6.28
N LYS A 79 -15.62 -15.24 7.37
CA LYS A 79 -16.92 -14.57 7.33
C LYS A 79 -16.83 -13.12 6.84
N ALA A 80 -15.75 -12.41 7.17
CA ALA A 80 -15.50 -11.08 6.66
C ALA A 80 -15.34 -11.11 5.13
N VAL A 81 -14.51 -12.01 4.60
CA VAL A 81 -14.33 -12.19 3.16
C VAL A 81 -15.63 -12.61 2.47
N GLU A 82 -16.35 -13.56 3.06
CA GLU A 82 -17.66 -14.00 2.55
C GLU A 82 -18.64 -12.82 2.43
N SER A 83 -18.66 -11.93 3.44
CA SER A 83 -19.51 -10.72 3.41
C SER A 83 -19.15 -9.75 2.28
N ILE A 84 -17.87 -9.69 1.90
CA ILE A 84 -17.39 -8.89 0.76
C ILE A 84 -17.84 -9.55 -0.55
N THR A 85 -17.54 -10.83 -0.72
CA THR A 85 -17.86 -11.55 -1.97
C THR A 85 -19.36 -11.59 -2.26
N LYS A 86 -20.21 -11.73 -1.25
CA LYS A 86 -21.67 -11.63 -1.38
C LYS A 86 -22.16 -10.26 -1.86
N LYS A 87 -21.41 -9.19 -1.61
CA LYS A 87 -21.76 -7.82 -2.06
C LYS A 87 -21.30 -7.54 -3.50
N ILE A 88 -20.35 -8.28 -4.00
CA ILE A 88 -19.85 -8.12 -5.38
C ILE A 88 -20.88 -8.73 -6.33
N LYS A 89 -21.77 -7.87 -6.86
CA LYS A 89 -22.86 -8.28 -7.77
C LYS A 89 -22.42 -8.48 -9.23
N ASN A 90 -21.21 -8.02 -9.57
CA ASN A 90 -20.73 -8.12 -10.95
C ASN A 90 -20.29 -9.54 -11.26
N LEU A 91 -21.05 -10.23 -12.12
CA LEU A 91 -20.77 -11.60 -12.58
C LEU A 91 -19.44 -11.72 -13.36
N LYS A 92 -18.91 -10.61 -13.87
CA LYS A 92 -17.61 -10.55 -14.56
C LYS A 92 -16.47 -10.12 -13.64
N ALA A 93 -16.73 -9.99 -12.32
CA ALA A 93 -15.70 -9.60 -11.38
C ALA A 93 -14.55 -10.61 -11.35
N LYS A 94 -13.33 -10.08 -11.47
CA LYS A 94 -12.10 -10.84 -11.32
C LYS A 94 -11.51 -10.47 -9.97
N ILE A 95 -11.69 -11.33 -8.99
CA ILE A 95 -11.30 -11.10 -7.60
C ILE A 95 -9.92 -11.70 -7.36
N LYS A 96 -9.05 -10.93 -6.70
CA LYS A 96 -7.80 -11.40 -6.12
C LYS A 96 -7.86 -11.27 -4.60
N ILE A 97 -7.38 -12.29 -3.90
CA ILE A 97 -7.24 -12.25 -2.45
C ILE A 97 -5.76 -12.30 -2.11
N VAL A 98 -5.31 -11.35 -1.30
CA VAL A 98 -3.92 -11.19 -0.87
C VAL A 98 -3.84 -11.31 0.65
N ASN A 99 -2.93 -12.15 1.13
CA ASN A 99 -2.56 -12.25 2.53
C ASN A 99 -1.12 -11.72 2.72
N PHE A 100 -0.94 -10.74 3.58
CA PHE A 100 0.39 -10.17 3.82
C PHE A 100 1.18 -11.01 4.81
N VAL A 101 2.32 -11.54 4.36
CA VAL A 101 3.24 -12.34 5.18
C VAL A 101 4.69 -12.01 4.79
N PRO A 102 5.64 -12.00 5.74
CA PRO A 102 7.05 -11.67 5.44
C PRO A 102 7.69 -12.59 4.40
N ALA A 103 7.36 -13.90 4.43
CA ALA A 103 7.90 -14.90 3.53
C ALA A 103 7.14 -15.05 2.21
N GLY A 104 6.18 -14.17 1.92
CA GLY A 104 5.38 -14.20 0.70
C GLY A 104 6.16 -13.80 -0.55
N LYS A 105 5.50 -13.94 -1.71
CA LYS A 105 6.02 -13.43 -2.98
C LYS A 105 6.27 -11.93 -2.90
N LYS A 106 7.44 -11.47 -3.30
CA LYS A 106 7.76 -10.03 -3.28
C LYS A 106 6.85 -9.23 -4.20
N PHE A 107 6.28 -8.17 -3.66
CA PHE A 107 5.54 -7.17 -4.41
C PHE A 107 6.50 -6.33 -5.25
N THR A 108 6.15 -6.09 -6.50
CA THR A 108 6.96 -5.31 -7.45
C THR A 108 6.06 -4.41 -8.30
N THR A 109 6.64 -3.47 -9.02
CA THR A 109 5.91 -2.66 -10.01
C THR A 109 5.21 -3.52 -11.06
N GLU A 110 5.85 -4.60 -11.53
CA GLU A 110 5.25 -5.51 -12.50
C GLU A 110 4.04 -6.27 -11.92
N TYR A 111 4.10 -6.62 -10.64
CA TYR A 111 2.94 -7.16 -9.93
C TYR A 111 1.79 -6.15 -9.89
N ALA A 112 2.07 -4.87 -9.64
CA ALA A 112 1.06 -3.81 -9.63
C ALA A 112 0.44 -3.61 -11.01
N LYS A 113 1.24 -3.53 -12.08
CA LYS A 113 0.80 -3.44 -13.48
C LYS A 113 -0.12 -4.60 -13.87
N THR A 114 0.31 -5.81 -13.57
CA THR A 114 -0.46 -7.03 -13.84
C THR A 114 -1.78 -7.02 -13.07
N SER A 115 -1.75 -6.63 -11.80
CA SER A 115 -2.95 -6.58 -10.95
C SER A 115 -3.96 -5.56 -11.45
N ALA A 116 -3.52 -4.36 -11.82
CA ALA A 116 -4.38 -3.31 -12.37
C ALA A 116 -5.10 -3.73 -13.68
N LYS A 117 -4.43 -4.51 -14.52
CA LYS A 117 -5.00 -5.00 -15.81
C LYS A 117 -5.92 -6.20 -15.62
N LYS A 118 -5.61 -7.09 -14.67
CA LYS A 118 -6.23 -8.42 -14.59
C LYS A 118 -7.45 -8.44 -13.66
N TYR A 119 -7.47 -7.66 -12.59
CA TYR A 119 -8.48 -7.76 -11.54
C TYR A 119 -9.36 -6.51 -11.49
N THR A 120 -10.61 -6.71 -11.08
CA THR A 120 -11.57 -5.64 -10.80
C THR A 120 -11.67 -5.34 -9.32
N ASP A 121 -11.41 -6.37 -8.50
CA ASP A 121 -11.56 -6.36 -7.05
C ASP A 121 -10.36 -7.04 -6.40
N ILE A 122 -9.77 -6.41 -5.39
CA ILE A 122 -8.67 -6.95 -4.61
C ILE A 122 -9.07 -6.95 -3.14
N ILE A 123 -9.13 -8.14 -2.53
CA ILE A 123 -9.38 -8.32 -1.11
C ILE A 123 -8.03 -8.49 -0.40
N MET A 124 -7.73 -7.62 0.56
CA MET A 124 -6.48 -7.62 1.31
C MET A 124 -6.72 -8.01 2.76
N LEU A 125 -6.00 -9.02 3.23
CA LEU A 125 -6.06 -9.51 4.60
C LEU A 125 -4.92 -8.90 5.41
N CYS A 126 -5.24 -8.00 6.33
CA CYS A 126 -4.29 -7.36 7.22
C CYS A 126 -4.18 -8.15 8.53
N GLY A 127 -3.14 -8.97 8.64
CA GLY A 127 -2.81 -9.69 9.85
C GLY A 127 -2.24 -8.77 10.94
N ARG A 128 -2.36 -9.20 12.17
CA ARG A 128 -1.73 -8.62 13.38
C ARG A 128 -1.21 -9.75 14.25
N TYR A 129 -0.43 -9.41 15.25
CA TYR A 129 0.20 -10.37 16.17
C TYR A 129 1.14 -11.32 15.39
N GLU A 130 1.02 -12.64 15.61
CA GLU A 130 1.76 -13.67 14.86
C GLU A 130 1.14 -13.97 13.47
N GLY A 131 0.10 -13.23 13.08
CA GLY A 131 -0.55 -13.36 11.78
C GLY A 131 -1.99 -13.86 11.84
N ILE A 132 -2.44 -14.40 10.73
CA ILE A 132 -3.77 -14.99 10.55
C ILE A 132 -3.62 -16.51 10.46
N ASP A 133 -4.56 -17.26 11.03
CA ASP A 133 -4.62 -18.72 10.94
C ASP A 133 -4.39 -19.18 9.48
N SER A 134 -3.39 -20.00 9.26
CA SER A 134 -2.93 -20.44 7.93
C SER A 134 -4.01 -21.16 7.10
N ARG A 135 -5.05 -21.66 7.73
CA ARG A 135 -6.21 -22.26 7.04
C ARG A 135 -6.95 -21.24 6.19
N VAL A 136 -6.93 -19.96 6.57
CA VAL A 136 -7.57 -18.87 5.82
C VAL A 136 -6.96 -18.75 4.42
N ALA A 137 -5.64 -18.65 4.32
CA ALA A 137 -4.96 -18.55 3.02
C ALA A 137 -5.25 -19.76 2.12
N LYS A 138 -5.25 -20.97 2.71
CA LYS A 138 -5.56 -22.22 1.99
C LYS A 138 -7.01 -22.27 1.49
N ILE A 139 -7.98 -21.99 2.35
CA ILE A 139 -9.42 -22.02 2.01
C ILE A 139 -9.76 -20.99 0.94
N LEU A 140 -9.25 -19.77 1.09
CA LEU A 140 -9.52 -18.65 0.18
C LEU A 140 -8.64 -18.69 -1.08
N LYS A 141 -7.66 -19.58 -1.17
CA LYS A 141 -6.61 -19.57 -2.20
C LYS A 141 -5.95 -18.19 -2.31
N ALA A 142 -5.71 -17.57 -1.18
CA ALA A 142 -5.11 -16.24 -1.11
C ALA A 142 -3.64 -16.32 -1.51
N GLU A 143 -3.18 -15.37 -2.31
CA GLU A 143 -1.76 -15.22 -2.61
C GLU A 143 -1.06 -14.57 -1.42
N GLU A 144 0.01 -15.20 -0.95
CA GLU A 144 0.85 -14.67 0.11
C GLU A 144 1.86 -13.68 -0.49
N VAL A 145 1.87 -12.45 0.01
CA VAL A 145 2.64 -11.33 -0.55
C VAL A 145 3.46 -10.65 0.54
N SER A 146 4.73 -10.39 0.23
CA SER A 146 5.67 -9.60 1.03
C SER A 146 5.97 -8.28 0.33
N ILE A 147 6.10 -7.19 1.09
CA ILE A 147 6.51 -5.87 0.57
C ILE A 147 8.00 -5.58 0.75
N GLY A 148 8.76 -6.50 1.32
CA GLY A 148 10.20 -6.34 1.52
C GLY A 148 10.76 -7.29 2.57
N ASP A 149 12.08 -7.28 2.70
CA ASP A 149 12.82 -8.17 3.60
C ASP A 149 12.88 -7.57 5.04
N TYR A 150 11.72 -7.28 5.59
CA TYR A 150 11.56 -6.78 6.95
C TYR A 150 10.20 -7.18 7.52
N VAL A 151 10.08 -7.16 8.83
CA VAL A 151 8.86 -7.50 9.55
C VAL A 151 8.17 -6.24 10.03
N LEU A 152 6.87 -6.13 9.81
CA LEU A 152 6.02 -5.05 10.29
C LEU A 152 5.08 -5.53 11.39
N THR A 153 4.50 -4.60 12.14
CA THR A 153 3.55 -4.90 13.21
C THR A 153 2.16 -5.32 12.69
N GLY A 154 1.91 -5.22 11.38
CA GLY A 154 0.63 -5.60 10.78
C GLY A 154 0.56 -5.37 9.27
N GLY A 155 -0.54 -5.79 8.68
CA GLY A 155 -0.77 -5.75 7.24
C GLY A 155 -1.30 -4.42 6.70
N GLU A 156 -1.58 -3.42 7.54
CA GLU A 156 -2.18 -2.15 7.12
C GLU A 156 -1.25 -1.33 6.23
N LEU A 157 0.02 -1.17 6.62
CA LEU A 157 1.03 -0.50 5.76
C LEU A 157 1.26 -1.22 4.43
N PRO A 158 1.45 -2.55 4.39
CA PRO A 158 1.46 -3.31 3.15
C PRO A 158 0.25 -3.05 2.25
N ALA A 159 -0.95 -2.99 2.84
CA ALA A 159 -2.17 -2.71 2.08
C ALA A 159 -2.15 -1.30 1.47
N MET A 160 -1.69 -0.28 2.20
CA MET A 160 -1.54 1.08 1.66
C MET A 160 -0.55 1.13 0.50
N ILE A 161 0.60 0.45 0.62
CA ILE A 161 1.59 0.34 -0.46
C ILE A 161 0.98 -0.29 -1.72
N LEU A 162 0.23 -1.39 -1.57
CA LEU A 162 -0.43 -2.02 -2.70
C LEU A 162 -1.48 -1.12 -3.33
N ILE A 163 -2.30 -0.45 -2.53
CA ILE A 163 -3.32 0.50 -3.03
C ILE A 163 -2.64 1.59 -3.84
N ASP A 164 -1.59 2.21 -3.33
CA ASP A 164 -0.88 3.28 -4.03
C ASP A 164 -0.30 2.78 -5.36
N CYS A 165 0.57 1.76 -5.31
CA CYS A 165 1.26 1.25 -6.47
C CYS A 165 0.32 0.74 -7.57
N ILE A 166 -0.77 0.06 -7.21
CA ILE A 166 -1.74 -0.44 -8.17
C ILE A 166 -2.59 0.71 -8.74
N SER A 167 -3.00 1.66 -7.90
CA SER A 167 -3.82 2.80 -8.32
C SER A 167 -3.10 3.67 -9.34
N ARG A 168 -1.78 3.89 -9.22
CA ARG A 168 -0.97 4.62 -10.19
C ARG A 168 -1.01 4.00 -11.58
N GLN A 169 -1.25 2.70 -11.70
CA GLN A 169 -1.35 1.98 -12.96
C GLN A 169 -2.75 2.10 -13.63
N ILE A 170 -3.71 2.73 -12.94
CA ILE A 170 -5.07 2.92 -13.45
C ILE A 170 -5.14 4.23 -14.25
N PRO A 171 -5.62 4.19 -15.52
CA PRO A 171 -5.74 5.41 -16.31
C PRO A 171 -6.54 6.50 -15.61
N GLY A 172 -6.00 7.72 -15.59
CA GLY A 172 -6.62 8.90 -15.00
C GLY A 172 -6.44 9.07 -13.49
N VAL A 173 -5.75 8.18 -12.80
CA VAL A 173 -5.33 8.39 -11.41
C VAL A 173 -4.16 9.37 -11.34
N LEU A 174 -3.14 9.17 -12.16
CA LEU A 174 -2.13 10.21 -12.43
C LEU A 174 -2.64 11.13 -13.53
N GLY A 175 -2.33 12.43 -13.44
CA GLY A 175 -2.86 13.45 -14.34
C GLY A 175 -2.51 13.23 -15.81
N LYS A 176 -1.29 12.74 -16.12
CA LYS A 176 -0.85 12.31 -17.45
C LYS A 176 -0.27 10.91 -17.32
N PHE A 177 -0.53 10.05 -18.31
CA PHE A 177 0.01 8.69 -18.33
C PHE A 177 1.55 8.70 -18.40
N ASP A 178 2.11 9.69 -19.11
CA ASP A 178 3.56 9.95 -19.16
C ASP A 178 4.19 10.32 -17.80
N SER A 179 3.37 10.46 -16.76
CA SER A 179 3.86 10.68 -15.38
C SER A 179 4.30 9.38 -14.70
N LEU A 180 4.09 8.21 -15.32
CA LEU A 180 4.66 6.96 -14.85
C LEU A 180 6.16 6.95 -15.07
N GLU A 181 6.94 7.02 -13.99
CA GLU A 181 8.41 7.06 -14.05
C GLU A 181 8.98 5.81 -14.72
N GLU A 182 8.29 4.69 -14.62
CA GLU A 182 8.67 3.42 -15.20
C GLU A 182 8.57 3.39 -16.73
N GLU A 183 7.78 4.30 -17.32
CA GLU A 183 7.54 4.37 -18.77
C GLU A 183 8.38 5.44 -19.47
N ARG A 184 9.15 6.22 -18.74
CA ARG A 184 9.98 7.30 -19.28
C ARG A 184 11.46 7.12 -18.97
N ILE A 185 12.30 7.77 -19.78
CA ILE A 185 13.73 7.90 -19.47
C ILE A 185 13.86 8.85 -18.28
N SER A 186 14.23 8.32 -17.12
CA SER A 186 14.45 9.09 -15.89
C SER A 186 15.83 8.76 -15.32
N SER A 187 16.38 9.68 -14.53
CA SER A 187 17.58 9.46 -13.71
C SER A 187 17.19 9.27 -12.25
N SER A 188 18.10 8.78 -11.42
CA SER A 188 17.97 8.80 -9.96
C SER A 188 18.16 10.20 -9.38
N GLU A 189 18.77 11.11 -10.15
CA GLU A 189 19.02 12.49 -9.74
C GLU A 189 18.05 13.46 -10.42
N PHE A 190 17.44 14.32 -9.63
CA PHE A 190 16.52 15.35 -10.10
C PHE A 190 16.96 16.71 -9.59
N TYR A 191 16.93 17.70 -10.48
CA TYR A 191 17.29 19.07 -10.18
C TYR A 191 16.14 20.02 -10.50
N THR A 192 16.00 21.07 -9.68
CA THR A 192 15.05 22.16 -9.91
C THR A 192 15.76 23.52 -9.75
N ARG A 193 15.04 24.60 -9.94
CA ARG A 193 15.56 25.97 -9.76
C ARG A 193 15.87 26.27 -8.29
N PRO A 194 16.92 27.06 -8.02
CA PRO A 194 17.79 27.77 -8.96
C PRO A 194 18.88 26.88 -9.55
N GLU A 195 19.50 27.30 -10.67
CA GLU A 195 20.63 26.62 -11.33
C GLU A 195 21.85 26.44 -10.39
N ILE A 196 22.11 27.46 -9.56
CA ILE A 196 23.15 27.44 -8.55
C ILE A 196 22.51 27.64 -7.18
N LEU A 197 22.60 26.62 -6.35
CA LEU A 197 22.17 26.69 -4.94
C LEU A 197 23.40 27.00 -4.06
N GLU A 198 23.37 28.13 -3.37
CA GLU A 198 24.39 28.49 -2.39
C GLU A 198 23.90 28.09 -0.99
N TRP A 199 24.67 27.23 -0.31
CA TRP A 199 24.30 26.74 1.03
C TRP A 199 25.52 26.55 1.93
N PRO A 200 25.48 26.90 3.23
CA PRO A 200 24.35 27.56 3.92
C PRO A 200 24.15 29.02 3.48
N GLN A 201 22.92 29.52 3.65
CA GLN A 201 22.58 30.91 3.33
C GLN A 201 22.85 31.85 4.50
N GLY A 202 23.08 33.14 4.18
CA GLY A 202 23.24 34.22 5.15
C GLY A 202 24.61 34.90 5.13
N ALA A 203 24.67 36.11 5.68
CA ALA A 203 25.87 36.94 5.67
C ALA A 203 27.01 36.30 6.49
N SER A 204 26.70 35.64 7.60
CA SER A 204 27.71 34.94 8.45
C SER A 204 28.34 33.76 7.71
N ALA A 205 27.59 33.02 6.91
CA ALA A 205 28.13 31.91 6.14
C ALA A 205 29.04 32.40 5.00
N LYS A 206 28.70 33.52 4.38
CA LYS A 206 29.55 34.18 3.36
C LYS A 206 30.85 34.69 4.00
N ALA A 207 30.76 35.38 5.13
CA ALA A 207 31.90 35.94 5.81
C ALA A 207 32.90 34.90 6.36
N SER A 208 32.38 33.75 6.81
CA SER A 208 33.20 32.62 7.29
C SER A 208 33.79 31.74 6.20
N GLY A 209 33.44 31.97 4.90
CA GLY A 209 33.85 31.09 3.80
C GLY A 209 33.20 29.70 3.82
N ALA A 210 32.22 29.48 4.66
CA ALA A 210 31.51 28.18 4.79
C ALA A 210 30.50 27.92 3.65
N GLN A 211 30.14 28.96 2.90
CA GLN A 211 29.18 28.85 1.80
C GLN A 211 29.74 28.08 0.63
N ARG A 212 29.03 27.03 0.21
CA ARG A 212 29.34 26.21 -0.94
C ARG A 212 28.33 26.43 -2.06
N LYS A 213 28.75 26.24 -3.30
CA LYS A 213 27.91 26.33 -4.49
C LYS A 213 27.63 24.92 -5.02
N TYR A 214 26.37 24.58 -5.13
CA TYR A 214 25.89 23.32 -5.72
C TYR A 214 25.21 23.67 -7.05
N LYS A 215 25.72 23.10 -8.13
CA LYS A 215 25.29 23.45 -9.50
C LYS A 215 24.49 22.31 -10.11
N VAL A 216 23.48 22.67 -10.89
CA VAL A 216 22.82 21.73 -11.80
C VAL A 216 23.84 21.29 -12.86
N PRO A 217 23.90 19.99 -13.24
CA PRO A 217 24.76 19.54 -14.33
C PRO A 217 24.52 20.33 -15.63
N PRO A 218 25.55 20.87 -16.26
CA PRO A 218 25.40 21.74 -17.44
C PRO A 218 24.63 21.09 -18.59
N VAL A 219 24.75 19.76 -18.74
CA VAL A 219 24.03 19.01 -19.78
C VAL A 219 22.51 19.17 -19.66
N LEU A 220 21.96 19.27 -18.42
CA LEU A 220 20.53 19.47 -18.19
C LEU A 220 20.03 20.87 -18.55
N LEU A 221 20.95 21.82 -18.67
CA LEU A 221 20.68 23.22 -19.05
C LEU A 221 20.88 23.47 -20.54
N SER A 222 21.45 22.52 -21.28
CA SER A 222 21.86 22.68 -22.67
C SER A 222 20.73 22.79 -23.68
N GLY A 223 19.52 22.30 -23.34
CA GLY A 223 18.40 22.15 -24.28
C GLY A 223 18.57 21.02 -25.32
N ASP A 224 19.71 20.32 -25.31
CA ASP A 224 20.02 19.20 -26.22
C ASP A 224 19.38 17.91 -25.63
N HIS A 225 18.16 17.61 -26.08
CA HIS A 225 17.36 16.46 -25.56
C HIS A 225 18.12 15.13 -25.67
N LYS A 226 18.93 14.93 -26.74
CA LYS A 226 19.68 13.69 -26.92
C LYS A 226 20.73 13.52 -25.82
N LYS A 227 21.52 14.55 -25.55
CA LYS A 227 22.54 14.53 -24.49
C LYS A 227 21.88 14.44 -23.09
N ILE A 228 20.74 15.10 -22.89
CA ILE A 228 19.98 15.02 -21.66
C ILE A 228 19.51 13.59 -21.41
N ASP A 229 18.98 12.91 -22.41
CA ASP A 229 18.49 11.53 -22.28
C ASP A 229 19.64 10.53 -22.07
N GLU A 230 20.76 10.71 -22.76
CA GLU A 230 22.00 9.93 -22.52
C GLU A 230 22.50 10.11 -21.08
N TRP A 231 22.48 11.35 -20.57
CA TRP A 231 22.86 11.64 -19.19
C TRP A 231 21.92 10.96 -18.18
N LYS A 232 20.59 11.04 -18.39
CA LYS A 232 19.59 10.38 -17.54
C LYS A 232 19.77 8.86 -17.50
N GLN A 233 20.09 8.23 -18.65
CA GLN A 233 20.34 6.80 -18.72
C GLN A 233 21.59 6.37 -17.94
N LYS A 234 22.65 7.21 -17.95
CA LYS A 234 23.88 6.94 -17.19
C LYS A 234 23.72 7.10 -15.68
N ASN A 235 22.76 7.92 -15.25
CA ASN A 235 22.50 8.24 -13.84
C ASN A 235 21.18 7.63 -13.34
N LYS A 236 20.82 6.46 -13.87
CA LYS A 236 19.62 5.71 -13.52
C LYS A 236 19.81 4.87 -12.26
#